data_4b59c6ea9fe511d6ea3a983578fd3e33
#
_entry.id   4b59c6ea9fe511d6ea3a983578fd3e33
#
_cell.length_a   1.000
_cell.length_b   1.000
_cell.length_c   1.000
_cell.angle_alpha   90.00
_cell.angle_beta   90.00
_cell.angle_gamma   90.00
#
_symmetry.space_group_name_H-M   'P 1'
#
loop_
_entity.id
_entity.type
_entity.pdbx_description
1 polymer ?
#
loop_
_entity_poly.entity_id
_entity_poly.type
_entity_poly.pdbx_seq_one_letter_code
_entity_poly.pdbx_strand_id
1 'polypeptide(L)'
;MSTDKQFIVTNEGYQRLLQEYENLKKQFEANELEMSSSFQNAAGDGAHDNGEFESLQTKEKMLAGQISYLASRIKSAKIIEVPELSENQVNVNDTVLLRLFYDIDDIEEDTYTFVGGDGNSLSNKLSLNSPLGQAIFQKSVGETVPYKVNDNEYQVEIVEKVLSLKK
;
A
#
# COMPACT_ATOMS: atom_id res chain seq x y z
N MET A 1 13.28 -8.98 -19.95
CA MET A 1 11.91 -9.48 -19.71
C MET A 1 11.47 -8.93 -18.38
N SER A 2 10.56 -7.95 -18.41
CA SER A 2 10.00 -7.37 -17.19
C SER A 2 9.11 -8.45 -16.57
N THR A 3 9.54 -9.04 -15.47
CA THR A 3 8.65 -9.86 -14.65
C THR A 3 7.57 -8.90 -14.13
N ASP A 4 6.38 -8.97 -14.71
CA ASP A 4 5.20 -8.29 -14.20
C ASP A 4 5.03 -8.75 -12.74
N LYS A 5 5.50 -7.91 -11.83
CA LYS A 5 5.44 -8.19 -10.39
C LYS A 5 3.96 -8.14 -10.01
N GLN A 6 3.34 -9.32 -9.87
CA GLN A 6 1.93 -9.42 -9.49
C GLN A 6 1.71 -8.71 -8.16
N PHE A 7 0.70 -7.87 -8.10
CA PHE A 7 0.28 -7.21 -6.87
C PHE A 7 -0.68 -8.11 -6.12
N ILE A 8 -0.20 -8.74 -5.05
CA ILE A 8 -0.99 -9.67 -4.24
C ILE A 8 -1.87 -8.86 -3.28
N VAL A 9 -3.16 -9.17 -3.26
CA VAL A 9 -4.15 -8.44 -2.48
C VAL A 9 -5.26 -9.39 -2.00
N THR A 10 -5.85 -9.14 -0.84
CA THR A 10 -7.07 -9.81 -0.40
C THR A 10 -8.29 -9.24 -1.11
N ASN A 11 -9.42 -9.96 -1.09
CA ASN A 11 -10.67 -9.45 -1.66
C ASN A 11 -11.07 -8.10 -1.03
N GLU A 12 -10.97 -7.96 0.29
CA GLU A 12 -11.24 -6.69 0.98
C GLU A 12 -10.28 -5.58 0.54
N GLY A 13 -8.99 -5.89 0.42
CA GLY A 13 -7.99 -4.96 -0.08
C GLY A 13 -8.28 -4.52 -1.52
N TYR A 14 -8.70 -5.44 -2.38
CA TYR A 14 -9.10 -5.14 -3.75
C TYR A 14 -10.32 -4.21 -3.82
N GLN A 15 -11.34 -4.45 -3.00
CA GLN A 15 -12.52 -3.58 -2.93
C GLN A 15 -12.15 -2.17 -2.45
N ARG A 16 -11.21 -2.04 -1.50
CA ARG A 16 -10.70 -0.72 -1.07
C ARG A 16 -9.99 0.01 -2.22
N LEU A 17 -9.16 -0.70 -3.00
CA LEU A 17 -8.49 -0.10 -4.16
C LEU A 17 -9.50 0.40 -5.20
N LEU A 18 -10.55 -0.38 -5.47
CA LEU A 18 -11.62 0.04 -6.38
C LEU A 18 -12.34 1.29 -5.87
N GLN A 19 -12.66 1.32 -4.58
CA GLN A 19 -13.33 2.47 -3.97
C GLN A 19 -12.46 3.74 -4.01
N GLU A 20 -11.16 3.59 -3.72
CA GLU A 20 -10.21 4.70 -3.78
C GLU A 20 -10.05 5.22 -5.21
N TYR A 21 -9.95 4.32 -6.19
CA TYR A 21 -9.90 4.66 -7.60
C TYR A 21 -11.12 5.47 -8.05
N GLU A 22 -12.33 5.02 -7.70
CA GLU A 22 -13.56 5.74 -8.02
C GLU A 22 -13.66 7.10 -7.32
N ASN A 23 -13.17 7.20 -6.08
CA ASN A 23 -13.11 8.48 -5.36
C ASN A 23 -12.15 9.48 -6.03
N LEU A 24 -10.98 9.01 -6.47
CA LEU A 24 -10.03 9.87 -7.20
C LEU A 24 -10.57 10.33 -8.55
N LYS A 25 -11.30 9.46 -9.27
CA LYS A 25 -11.97 9.84 -10.51
C LYS A 25 -12.98 10.96 -10.29
N LYS A 26 -13.82 10.86 -9.26
CA LYS A 26 -14.77 11.91 -8.91
C LYS A 26 -14.07 13.24 -8.56
N GLN A 27 -12.95 13.18 -7.84
CA GLN A 27 -12.15 14.37 -7.54
C GLN A 27 -11.54 14.97 -8.79
N PHE A 28 -11.09 14.16 -9.74
CA PHE A 28 -10.56 14.60 -11.02
C PHE A 28 -11.64 15.31 -11.85
N GLU A 29 -12.81 14.70 -12.00
CA GLU A 29 -13.96 15.31 -12.71
C GLU A 29 -14.40 16.62 -12.06
N ALA A 30 -14.46 16.70 -10.73
CA ALA A 30 -14.76 17.94 -10.03
C ALA A 30 -13.71 19.03 -10.29
N ASN A 31 -12.43 18.65 -10.30
CA ASN A 31 -11.34 19.57 -10.60
C ASN A 31 -11.38 20.09 -12.04
N GLU A 32 -11.74 19.26 -13.02
CA GLU A 32 -11.94 19.69 -14.41
C GLU A 32 -13.08 20.73 -14.54
N LEU A 33 -14.19 20.55 -13.79
CA LEU A 33 -15.27 21.52 -13.75
C LEU A 33 -14.83 22.86 -13.12
N GLU A 34 -14.08 22.81 -12.02
CA GLU A 34 -13.52 24.00 -11.37
C GLU A 34 -12.54 24.72 -12.30
N MET A 35 -11.66 24.00 -13.01
CA MET A 35 -10.74 24.55 -14.01
C MET A 35 -11.49 25.25 -15.15
N SER A 36 -12.53 24.62 -15.68
CA SER A 36 -13.35 25.20 -16.75
C SER A 36 -14.02 26.50 -16.29
N SER A 37 -14.55 26.52 -15.07
CA SER A 37 -15.17 27.71 -14.47
C SER A 37 -14.15 28.83 -14.23
N SER A 38 -12.99 28.49 -13.68
CA SER A 38 -11.89 29.46 -13.45
C SER A 38 -11.38 30.07 -14.75
N PHE A 39 -11.26 29.27 -15.81
CA PHE A 39 -10.88 29.75 -17.14
C PHE A 39 -11.93 30.70 -17.74
N GLN A 40 -13.22 30.37 -17.65
CA GLN A 40 -14.29 31.24 -18.16
C GLN A 40 -14.38 32.58 -17.41
N ASN A 41 -14.14 32.55 -16.09
CA ASN A 41 -14.17 33.78 -15.27
C ASN A 41 -12.94 34.68 -15.52
N ALA A 42 -11.82 34.09 -15.94
CA ALA A 42 -10.58 34.81 -16.27
C ALA A 42 -10.55 35.38 -17.71
N ALA A 43 -11.57 35.13 -18.53
CA ALA A 43 -11.64 35.61 -19.95
C ALA A 43 -11.77 37.13 -20.13
N GLY A 44 -11.67 37.91 -19.04
CA GLY A 44 -11.34 39.35 -19.05
C GLY A 44 -9.83 39.53 -18.89
N ASP A 45 -9.31 40.69 -19.11
CA ASP A 45 -7.95 41.20 -19.24
C ASP A 45 -6.81 40.61 -18.32
N GLY A 46 -7.04 39.48 -17.60
CA GLY A 46 -6.14 38.88 -16.61
C GLY A 46 -5.81 37.42 -16.79
N ALA A 47 -6.08 36.81 -17.95
CA ALA A 47 -5.92 35.36 -18.17
C ALA A 47 -4.47 34.82 -18.04
N HIS A 48 -3.48 35.70 -17.97
CA HIS A 48 -2.05 35.35 -17.92
C HIS A 48 -1.47 35.22 -16.51
N ASP A 49 -2.23 35.55 -15.45
CA ASP A 49 -1.74 35.51 -14.06
C ASP A 49 -2.86 34.96 -13.13
N ASN A 50 -3.46 33.81 -13.53
CA ASN A 50 -4.52 33.15 -12.74
C ASN A 50 -3.92 32.05 -11.89
N GLY A 51 -3.44 32.41 -10.68
CA GLY A 51 -2.87 31.47 -9.73
C GLY A 51 -3.85 30.35 -9.28
N GLU A 52 -5.17 30.60 -9.35
CA GLU A 52 -6.17 29.58 -9.11
C GLU A 52 -6.14 28.50 -10.20
N PHE A 53 -6.10 28.90 -11.46
CA PHE A 53 -6.01 27.97 -12.59
C PHE A 53 -4.72 27.14 -12.56
N GLU A 54 -3.57 27.75 -12.24
CA GLU A 54 -2.29 27.04 -12.09
C GLU A 54 -2.33 26.02 -10.95
N SER A 55 -2.98 26.36 -9.83
CA SER A 55 -3.18 25.47 -8.70
C SER A 55 -4.04 24.27 -9.10
N LEU A 56 -5.16 24.50 -9.80
CA LEU A 56 -6.06 23.45 -10.29
C LEU A 56 -5.36 22.54 -11.32
N GLN A 57 -4.53 23.11 -12.19
CA GLN A 57 -3.73 22.33 -13.15
C GLN A 57 -2.69 21.45 -12.46
N THR A 58 -2.09 21.93 -11.37
CA THR A 58 -1.16 21.14 -10.56
C THR A 58 -1.89 19.98 -9.87
N LYS A 59 -3.07 20.25 -9.31
CA LYS A 59 -3.95 19.25 -8.69
C LYS A 59 -4.40 18.20 -9.70
N GLU A 60 -4.74 18.60 -10.93
CA GLU A 60 -5.09 17.68 -12.03
C GLU A 60 -3.97 16.68 -12.32
N LYS A 61 -2.74 17.16 -12.49
CA LYS A 61 -1.56 16.32 -12.75
C LYS A 61 -1.33 15.32 -11.61
N MET A 62 -1.49 15.76 -10.35
CA MET A 62 -1.36 14.91 -9.18
C MET A 62 -2.43 13.82 -9.16
N LEU A 63 -3.71 14.17 -9.37
CA LEU A 63 -4.83 13.24 -9.41
C LEU A 63 -4.68 12.23 -10.56
N ALA A 64 -4.29 12.68 -11.75
CA ALA A 64 -4.03 11.82 -12.90
C ALA A 64 -2.92 10.78 -12.59
N GLY A 65 -1.85 11.21 -11.93
CA GLY A 65 -0.78 10.32 -11.48
C GLY A 65 -1.27 9.26 -10.49
N GLN A 66 -2.07 9.64 -9.50
CA GLN A 66 -2.66 8.74 -8.52
C GLN A 66 -3.62 7.74 -9.16
N ILE A 67 -4.50 8.21 -10.07
CA ILE A 67 -5.43 7.37 -10.82
C ILE A 67 -4.66 6.34 -11.67
N SER A 68 -3.62 6.77 -12.38
CA SER A 68 -2.77 5.88 -13.19
C SER A 68 -2.08 4.82 -12.34
N TYR A 69 -1.57 5.20 -11.18
CA TYR A 69 -0.95 4.28 -10.21
C TYR A 69 -1.95 3.23 -9.72
N LEU A 70 -3.15 3.63 -9.26
CA LEU A 70 -4.17 2.69 -8.80
C LEU A 70 -4.68 1.80 -9.93
N ALA A 71 -4.89 2.35 -11.13
CA ALA A 71 -5.29 1.56 -12.30
C ALA A 71 -4.28 0.45 -12.62
N SER A 72 -2.98 0.74 -12.52
CA SER A 72 -1.92 -0.26 -12.68
C SER A 72 -1.98 -1.33 -11.60
N ARG A 73 -2.21 -0.95 -10.33
CA ARG A 73 -2.37 -1.89 -9.21
C ARG A 73 -3.58 -2.79 -9.38
N ILE A 74 -4.73 -2.23 -9.75
CA ILE A 74 -5.97 -2.97 -10.02
C ILE A 74 -5.76 -3.95 -11.17
N LYS A 75 -5.10 -3.51 -12.25
CA LYS A 75 -4.82 -4.37 -13.43
C LYS A 75 -3.89 -5.53 -13.11
N SER A 76 -2.88 -5.34 -12.26
CA SER A 76 -1.91 -6.36 -11.87
C SER A 76 -2.32 -7.15 -10.63
N ALA A 77 -3.49 -6.86 -10.05
CA ALA A 77 -3.96 -7.47 -8.83
C ALA A 77 -4.19 -8.98 -9.00
N LYS A 78 -3.60 -9.74 -8.09
CA LYS A 78 -3.91 -11.16 -7.88
C LYS A 78 -4.61 -11.28 -6.56
N ILE A 79 -5.92 -11.51 -6.61
CA ILE A 79 -6.71 -11.71 -5.41
C ILE A 79 -6.38 -13.09 -4.84
N ILE A 80 -6.00 -13.10 -3.56
CA ILE A 80 -5.83 -14.34 -2.80
C ILE A 80 -6.98 -14.50 -1.79
N GLU A 81 -7.41 -15.73 -1.62
CA GLU A 81 -8.25 -16.08 -0.48
C GLU A 81 -7.37 -16.12 0.76
N VAL A 82 -7.86 -15.52 1.84
CA VAL A 82 -7.20 -15.64 3.14
C VAL A 82 -7.63 -16.97 3.73
N PRO A 83 -6.74 -17.98 3.79
CA PRO A 83 -7.12 -19.28 4.30
C PRO A 83 -7.45 -19.18 5.80
N GLU A 84 -8.30 -20.08 6.29
CA GLU A 84 -8.43 -20.31 7.72
C GLU A 84 -7.13 -20.98 8.20
N LEU A 85 -6.25 -20.19 8.79
CA LEU A 85 -4.99 -20.67 9.35
C LEU A 85 -5.17 -21.02 10.83
N SER A 86 -4.25 -21.83 11.36
CA SER A 86 -4.17 -22.06 12.79
C SER A 86 -3.89 -20.76 13.54
N GLU A 87 -4.28 -20.68 14.81
CA GLU A 87 -4.08 -19.49 15.64
C GLU A 87 -2.62 -19.04 15.71
N ASN A 88 -1.67 -19.96 15.56
CA ASN A 88 -0.25 -19.68 15.59
C ASN A 88 0.35 -19.25 14.25
N GLN A 89 -0.39 -19.32 13.14
CA GLN A 89 0.09 -18.93 11.83
C GLN A 89 -0.23 -17.46 11.53
N VAL A 90 0.75 -16.77 10.91
CA VAL A 90 0.60 -15.36 10.51
C VAL A 90 -0.32 -15.24 9.31
N ASN A 91 -1.36 -14.44 9.46
CA ASN A 91 -2.32 -14.13 8.42
C ASN A 91 -2.47 -12.61 8.20
N VAL A 92 -3.07 -12.23 7.09
CA VAL A 92 -3.43 -10.83 6.83
C VAL A 92 -4.39 -10.33 7.90
N ASN A 93 -4.18 -9.08 8.34
CA ASN A 93 -4.81 -8.40 9.47
C ASN A 93 -4.31 -8.81 10.86
N ASP A 94 -3.37 -9.74 10.97
CA ASP A 94 -2.70 -10.00 12.23
C ASP A 94 -1.70 -8.89 12.57
N THR A 95 -1.52 -8.67 13.86
CA THR A 95 -0.41 -7.88 14.39
C THR A 95 0.62 -8.83 14.97
N VAL A 96 1.87 -8.69 14.55
CA VAL A 96 2.96 -9.62 14.88
C VAL A 96 4.16 -8.87 15.42
N LEU A 97 4.79 -9.41 16.46
CA LEU A 97 6.10 -8.99 16.94
C LEU A 97 7.16 -9.78 16.16
N LEU A 98 8.02 -9.07 15.47
CA LEU A 98 9.11 -9.64 14.67
C LEU A 98 10.45 -9.25 15.28
N ARG A 99 11.38 -10.19 15.28
CA ARG A 99 12.80 -9.95 15.58
C ARG A 99 13.59 -10.07 14.30
N LEU A 100 14.18 -8.96 13.86
CA LEU A 100 14.91 -8.81 12.61
C LEU A 100 16.41 -8.91 12.89
N PHE A 101 17.11 -9.76 12.15
CA PHE A 101 18.55 -9.97 12.28
C PHE A 101 19.23 -9.37 11.05
N TYR A 102 19.88 -8.22 11.21
CA TYR A 102 20.63 -7.54 10.16
C TYR A 102 22.08 -7.95 10.13
N ASP A 103 22.68 -8.22 11.32
CA ASP A 103 24.03 -8.76 11.53
C ASP A 103 24.07 -9.50 12.87
N ILE A 104 25.25 -10.05 13.26
CA ILE A 104 25.44 -10.83 14.48
C ILE A 104 25.06 -10.03 15.74
N ASP A 105 25.37 -8.74 15.76
CA ASP A 105 25.12 -7.83 16.88
C ASP A 105 24.04 -6.77 16.56
N ASP A 106 23.41 -6.83 15.39
CA ASP A 106 22.38 -5.88 14.96
C ASP A 106 21.01 -6.58 14.87
N ILE A 107 20.29 -6.53 15.99
CA ILE A 107 18.98 -7.16 16.17
C ILE A 107 17.97 -6.08 16.54
N GLU A 108 16.89 -6.03 15.78
CA GLU A 108 15.78 -5.11 16.02
C GLU A 108 14.49 -5.89 16.29
N GLU A 109 13.72 -5.45 17.27
CA GLU A 109 12.37 -5.96 17.52
C GLU A 109 11.34 -4.86 17.25
N ASP A 110 10.35 -5.17 16.42
CA ASP A 110 9.26 -4.24 16.15
C ASP A 110 7.94 -4.98 15.89
N THR A 111 6.85 -4.25 16.12
CA THR A 111 5.50 -4.79 15.97
C THR A 111 4.88 -4.26 14.68
N TYR A 112 4.43 -5.18 13.83
CA TYR A 112 3.84 -4.87 12.54
C TYR A 112 2.40 -5.37 12.43
N THR A 113 1.52 -4.55 11.85
CA THR A 113 0.22 -4.99 11.38
C THR A 113 0.35 -5.48 9.93
N PHE A 114 0.07 -6.75 9.70
CA PHE A 114 0.23 -7.37 8.39
C PHE A 114 -0.97 -7.07 7.49
N VAL A 115 -0.75 -6.46 6.34
CA VAL A 115 -1.81 -5.99 5.44
C VAL A 115 -1.74 -6.65 4.07
N GLY A 116 -2.90 -6.97 3.49
CA GLY A 116 -3.04 -7.63 2.20
C GLY A 116 -2.94 -6.71 0.98
N GLY A 117 -2.34 -5.53 1.15
CA GLY A 117 -2.14 -4.54 0.09
C GLY A 117 -0.85 -3.78 0.28
N ASP A 118 -0.82 -2.51 -0.06
CA ASP A 118 0.34 -1.67 0.19
C ASP A 118 0.51 -1.40 1.68
N GLY A 119 1.72 -1.63 2.18
CA GLY A 119 2.11 -1.30 3.54
C GLY A 119 2.46 0.18 3.67
N ASN A 120 2.57 0.63 4.91
CA ASN A 120 3.06 1.95 5.25
C ASN A 120 3.99 1.83 6.46
N SER A 121 5.28 2.05 6.23
CA SER A 121 6.31 1.98 7.27
C SER A 121 6.10 2.98 8.40
N LEU A 122 5.53 4.16 8.10
CA LEU A 122 5.25 5.19 9.13
C LEU A 122 4.14 4.77 10.11
N SER A 123 3.31 3.79 9.75
CA SER A 123 2.24 3.25 10.59
C SER A 123 2.44 1.78 10.93
N ASN A 124 3.67 1.27 10.82
CA ASN A 124 4.05 -0.13 11.08
C ASN A 124 3.14 -1.14 10.34
N LYS A 125 2.72 -0.79 9.11
CA LYS A 125 1.92 -1.67 8.25
C LYS A 125 2.83 -2.41 7.28
N LEU A 126 3.00 -3.70 7.52
CA LEU A 126 3.80 -4.59 6.69
C LEU A 126 2.96 -5.12 5.53
N SER A 127 3.39 -4.83 4.31
CA SER A 127 2.72 -5.32 3.10
C SER A 127 3.01 -6.80 2.83
N LEU A 128 1.98 -7.55 2.44
CA LEU A 128 2.16 -8.88 1.85
C LEU A 128 3.03 -8.86 0.58
N ASN A 129 3.13 -7.73 -0.11
CA ASN A 129 3.95 -7.58 -1.31
C ASN A 129 5.43 -7.26 -1.01
N SER A 130 5.77 -6.97 0.24
CA SER A 130 7.16 -6.76 0.65
C SER A 130 7.90 -8.09 0.79
N PRO A 131 9.25 -8.11 0.62
CA PRO A 131 10.04 -9.32 0.84
C PRO A 131 9.84 -9.93 2.23
N LEU A 132 9.81 -9.10 3.27
CA LEU A 132 9.57 -9.53 4.64
C LEU A 132 8.16 -10.10 4.82
N GLY A 133 7.13 -9.42 4.28
CA GLY A 133 5.75 -9.89 4.34
C GLY A 133 5.54 -11.23 3.65
N GLN A 134 6.16 -11.44 2.49
CA GLN A 134 6.11 -12.73 1.79
C GLN A 134 6.80 -13.85 2.57
N ALA A 135 7.90 -13.54 3.27
CA ALA A 135 8.63 -14.53 4.05
C ALA A 135 7.84 -15.03 5.27
N ILE A 136 7.11 -14.15 5.95
CA ILE A 136 6.38 -14.51 7.18
C ILE A 136 4.95 -15.02 6.92
N PHE A 137 4.39 -14.80 5.73
CA PHE A 137 3.02 -15.20 5.42
C PHE A 137 2.82 -16.71 5.59
N GLN A 138 1.80 -17.11 6.34
CA GLN A 138 1.47 -18.50 6.69
C GLN A 138 2.53 -19.24 7.53
N LYS A 139 3.52 -18.53 8.05
CA LYS A 139 4.51 -19.07 8.97
C LYS A 139 4.00 -19.05 10.39
N SER A 140 4.56 -19.93 11.22
CA SER A 140 4.13 -20.08 12.61
C SER A 140 4.94 -19.21 13.56
N VAL A 141 4.34 -18.80 14.66
CA VAL A 141 5.07 -18.19 15.78
C VAL A 141 6.19 -19.14 16.23
N GLY A 142 7.38 -18.58 16.46
CA GLY A 142 8.61 -19.30 16.80
C GLY A 142 9.45 -19.73 15.58
N GLU A 143 8.94 -19.58 14.34
CA GLU A 143 9.75 -19.86 13.17
C GLU A 143 10.71 -18.69 12.86
N THR A 144 11.95 -19.03 12.48
CA THR A 144 12.92 -18.10 11.88
C THR A 144 13.02 -18.38 10.40
N VAL A 145 12.79 -17.36 9.57
CA VAL A 145 12.77 -17.49 8.11
C VAL A 145 13.68 -16.47 7.44
N PRO A 146 14.34 -16.84 6.32
CA PRO A 146 15.13 -15.90 5.55
C PRO A 146 14.26 -15.01 4.67
N TYR A 147 14.70 -13.76 4.47
CA TYR A 147 14.12 -12.85 3.47
C TYR A 147 15.25 -12.06 2.78
N LYS A 148 14.98 -11.60 1.56
CA LYS A 148 15.96 -10.86 0.75
C LYS A 148 15.48 -9.46 0.46
N VAL A 149 16.36 -8.49 0.71
CA VAL A 149 16.16 -7.09 0.30
C VAL A 149 17.32 -6.71 -0.61
N ASN A 150 17.02 -6.42 -1.88
CA ASN A 150 18.03 -6.26 -2.92
C ASN A 150 18.91 -7.54 -3.02
N ASP A 151 20.22 -7.41 -2.86
CA ASP A 151 21.17 -8.53 -2.92
C ASP A 151 21.55 -9.11 -1.54
N ASN A 152 21.02 -8.54 -0.47
CA ASN A 152 21.30 -8.96 0.91
C ASN A 152 20.24 -9.93 1.41
N GLU A 153 20.69 -10.96 2.13
CA GLU A 153 19.83 -11.93 2.82
C GLU A 153 19.86 -11.68 4.32
N TYR A 154 18.67 -11.58 4.91
CA TYR A 154 18.44 -11.35 6.32
C TYR A 154 17.59 -12.47 6.89
N GLN A 155 17.51 -12.54 8.22
CA GLN A 155 16.61 -13.46 8.90
C GLN A 155 15.60 -12.70 9.74
N VAL A 156 14.44 -13.29 9.92
CA VAL A 156 13.39 -12.78 10.80
C VAL A 156 12.79 -13.93 11.60
N GLU A 157 12.66 -13.73 12.89
CA GLU A 157 11.93 -14.60 13.81
C GLU A 157 10.54 -14.01 14.08
N ILE A 158 9.52 -14.85 14.01
CA ILE A 158 8.16 -14.49 14.40
C ILE A 158 8.03 -14.76 15.91
N VAL A 159 8.19 -13.72 16.72
CA VAL A 159 8.27 -13.87 18.18
C VAL A 159 6.90 -14.11 18.76
N GLU A 160 5.91 -13.30 18.36
CA GLU A 160 4.57 -13.36 18.93
C GLU A 160 3.54 -12.85 17.92
N LYS A 161 2.34 -13.42 18.00
CA LYS A 161 1.14 -12.93 17.35
C LYS A 161 0.30 -12.20 18.39
N VAL A 162 0.22 -10.89 18.26
CA VAL A 162 -0.59 -10.05 19.12
C VAL A 162 -2.04 -10.21 18.72
N LEU A 163 -2.84 -10.84 19.55
CA LEU A 163 -4.27 -10.99 19.30
C LEU A 163 -4.93 -9.61 19.29
N SER A 164 -5.34 -9.16 18.12
CA SER A 164 -6.20 -7.98 18.01
C SER A 164 -7.52 -8.30 18.69
N LEU A 165 -7.80 -7.68 19.83
CA LEU A 165 -9.13 -7.71 20.42
C LEU A 165 -10.10 -7.17 19.37
N LYS A 166 -10.87 -8.07 18.75
CA LYS A 166 -11.98 -7.67 17.89
C LYS A 166 -12.91 -6.79 18.70
N LYS A 167 -12.94 -5.48 18.39
CA LYS A 167 -13.98 -4.56 18.85
C LYS A 167 -15.22 -4.74 18.02
#